data_c6ef6b29fdf6cfdfb32b42e01c1c7197
#
_entry.id   c6ef6b29fdf6cfdfb32b42e01c1c7197
#
_cell.length_a   1.000
_cell.length_b   1.000
_cell.length_c   1.000
_cell.angle_alpha   90.00
_cell.angle_beta   90.00
_cell.angle_gamma   90.00
#
_symmetry.space_group_name_H-M   'P 1'
#
loop_
_entity.id
_entity.type
_entity.pdbx_description
1 polymer ?
#
loop_
_entity_poly.entity_id
_entity_poly.type
_entity_poly.pdbx_seq_one_letter_code
_entity_poly.pdbx_strand_id
1 'polypeptide(L)'
;MKALHPTQAKLLEILKNNITDPLTMEELADRLNVGSKSVVFHHIKQLEKKGFLKRNPANPRDYMILKDPQRNVVYLKMYGMAKCGPAGTILDGTPTRVVPVDPSMVYFPVGKGFMVEAKGDSMEHLISPKDWLIVETNHLPKNKDVVVCVNNGEVL
;
A
#
# COMPACT_ATOMS: atom_id res chain seq x y z
N MET A 1 14.02 -18.45 -5.68
CA MET A 1 12.93 -17.63 -6.29
C MET A 1 13.10 -17.59 -7.80
N LYS A 2 12.04 -17.79 -8.59
CA LYS A 2 12.15 -17.62 -10.05
C LYS A 2 12.36 -16.13 -10.34
N ALA A 3 13.41 -15.78 -11.07
CA ALA A 3 13.69 -14.42 -11.50
C ALA A 3 12.49 -13.83 -12.27
N LEU A 4 12.25 -12.54 -12.09
CA LEU A 4 11.26 -11.82 -12.88
C LEU A 4 11.75 -11.67 -14.33
N HIS A 5 10.82 -11.73 -15.29
CA HIS A 5 11.12 -11.33 -16.66
C HIS A 5 11.54 -9.84 -16.67
N PRO A 6 12.52 -9.41 -17.51
CA PRO A 6 13.00 -8.03 -17.53
C PRO A 6 11.89 -6.99 -17.64
N THR A 7 10.90 -7.21 -18.49
CA THR A 7 9.73 -6.33 -18.63
C THR A 7 8.89 -6.27 -17.33
N GLN A 8 8.77 -7.38 -16.60
CA GLN A 8 8.06 -7.40 -15.31
C GLN A 8 8.83 -6.64 -14.24
N ALA A 9 10.15 -6.76 -14.20
CA ALA A 9 11.00 -6.02 -13.28
C ALA A 9 10.90 -4.52 -13.54
N LYS A 10 11.02 -4.09 -14.82
CA LYS A 10 10.86 -2.70 -15.22
C LYS A 10 9.47 -2.16 -14.92
N LEU A 11 8.41 -2.93 -15.18
CA LEU A 11 7.03 -2.55 -14.85
C LEU A 11 6.85 -2.33 -13.34
N LEU A 12 7.37 -3.25 -12.53
CA LEU A 12 7.29 -3.14 -11.07
C LEU A 12 8.00 -1.88 -10.57
N GLU A 13 9.15 -1.54 -11.14
CA GLU A 13 9.89 -0.31 -10.84
C GLU A 13 9.10 0.95 -11.22
N ILE A 14 8.50 0.98 -12.42
CA ILE A 14 7.66 2.10 -12.85
C ILE A 14 6.47 2.27 -11.91
N LEU A 15 5.76 1.20 -11.57
CA LEU A 15 4.63 1.25 -10.66
C LEU A 15 5.04 1.73 -9.26
N LYS A 16 6.19 1.29 -8.78
CA LYS A 16 6.77 1.71 -7.49
C LYS A 16 7.06 3.21 -7.43
N ASN A 17 7.59 3.77 -8.51
CA ASN A 17 7.95 5.18 -8.59
C ASN A 17 6.75 6.12 -8.83
N ASN A 18 5.59 5.58 -9.15
CA ASN A 18 4.37 6.34 -9.47
C ASN A 18 3.17 5.93 -8.60
N ILE A 19 3.40 5.54 -7.34
CA ILE A 19 2.33 5.08 -6.44
C ILE A 19 1.40 6.24 -6.03
N THR A 20 1.96 7.44 -5.86
CA THR A 20 1.19 8.65 -5.47
C THR A 20 0.48 9.29 -6.67
N ASP A 21 0.98 9.07 -7.88
CA ASP A 21 0.39 9.53 -9.13
C ASP A 21 0.28 8.37 -10.12
N PRO A 22 -0.76 7.54 -10.00
CA PRO A 22 -0.87 6.31 -10.77
C PRO A 22 -1.05 6.54 -12.27
N LEU A 23 -0.16 5.92 -13.04
CA LEU A 23 -0.15 6.01 -14.49
C LEU A 23 -1.31 5.24 -15.14
N THR A 24 -1.75 5.73 -16.29
CA THR A 24 -2.69 5.02 -17.16
C THR A 24 -2.02 3.83 -17.85
N MET A 25 -2.83 2.91 -18.41
CA MET A 25 -2.31 1.77 -19.18
C MET A 25 -1.56 2.19 -20.44
N GLU A 26 -1.89 3.36 -21.01
CA GLU A 26 -1.20 3.95 -22.14
C GLU A 26 0.19 4.42 -21.75
N GLU A 27 0.28 5.24 -20.72
CA GLU A 27 1.55 5.75 -20.19
C GLU A 27 2.47 4.60 -19.72
N LEU A 28 1.91 3.53 -19.16
CA LEU A 28 2.67 2.34 -18.81
C LEU A 28 3.20 1.62 -20.05
N ALA A 29 2.41 1.52 -21.12
CA ALA A 29 2.84 0.90 -22.38
C ALA A 29 3.99 1.70 -23.01
N ASP A 30 3.88 3.03 -23.05
CA ASP A 30 4.89 3.93 -23.57
C ASP A 30 6.20 3.83 -22.77
N ARG A 31 6.14 3.90 -21.45
CA ARG A 31 7.32 3.79 -20.57
C ARG A 31 8.01 2.43 -20.63
N LEU A 32 7.23 1.37 -20.85
CA LEU A 32 7.75 0.01 -21.04
C LEU A 32 8.29 -0.21 -22.44
N ASN A 33 7.96 0.66 -23.40
CA ASN A 33 8.23 0.49 -24.81
C ASN A 33 7.61 -0.81 -25.37
N VAL A 34 6.33 -1.06 -25.04
CA VAL A 34 5.57 -2.21 -25.52
C VAL A 34 4.43 -1.78 -26.43
N GLY A 35 4.13 -2.59 -27.44
CA GLY A 35 3.22 -2.24 -28.53
C GLY A 35 1.73 -2.15 -28.18
N SER A 36 1.30 -2.50 -26.96
CA SER A 36 -0.11 -2.43 -26.58
C SER A 36 -0.37 -2.48 -25.07
N LYS A 37 -1.51 -1.91 -24.66
CA LYS A 37 -2.07 -2.00 -23.29
C LYS A 37 -2.30 -3.44 -22.84
N SER A 38 -2.63 -4.34 -23.78
CA SER A 38 -2.87 -5.76 -23.48
C SER A 38 -1.62 -6.46 -22.95
N VAL A 39 -0.45 -6.08 -23.46
CA VAL A 39 0.85 -6.60 -22.98
C VAL A 39 1.11 -6.13 -21.55
N VAL A 40 0.86 -4.85 -21.26
CA VAL A 40 0.97 -4.29 -19.89
C VAL A 40 0.05 -5.04 -18.95
N PHE A 41 -1.22 -5.20 -19.33
CA PHE A 41 -2.22 -5.90 -18.53
C PHE A 41 -1.83 -7.36 -18.25
N HIS A 42 -1.27 -8.05 -19.25
CA HIS A 42 -0.75 -9.39 -19.09
C HIS A 42 0.37 -9.44 -18.02
N HIS A 43 1.34 -8.53 -18.11
CA HIS A 43 2.44 -8.46 -17.14
C HIS A 43 1.96 -8.10 -15.73
N ILE A 44 0.98 -7.21 -15.59
CA ILE A 44 0.35 -6.89 -14.30
C ILE A 44 -0.30 -8.15 -13.70
N LYS A 45 -1.10 -8.89 -14.47
CA LYS A 45 -1.70 -10.16 -14.01
C LYS A 45 -0.64 -11.17 -13.57
N GLN A 46 0.47 -11.27 -14.30
CA GLN A 46 1.56 -12.17 -13.94
C GLN A 46 2.25 -11.75 -12.64
N LEU A 47 2.48 -10.45 -12.42
CA LEU A 47 3.03 -9.92 -11.18
C LEU A 47 2.08 -10.16 -9.99
N GLU A 48 0.78 -9.97 -10.20
CA GLU A 48 -0.26 -10.25 -9.22
C GLU A 48 -0.30 -11.74 -8.85
N LYS A 49 -0.31 -12.63 -9.85
CA LYS A 49 -0.25 -14.09 -9.64
C LYS A 49 1.02 -14.54 -8.91
N LYS A 50 2.14 -13.86 -9.14
CA LYS A 50 3.42 -14.12 -8.46
C LYS A 50 3.50 -13.49 -7.06
N GLY A 51 2.50 -12.71 -6.64
CA GLY A 51 2.43 -12.06 -5.34
C GLY A 51 3.36 -10.86 -5.18
N PHE A 52 3.76 -10.19 -6.26
CA PHE A 52 4.57 -8.98 -6.21
C PHE A 52 3.72 -7.72 -6.05
N LEU A 53 2.49 -7.73 -6.54
CA LEU A 53 1.55 -6.62 -6.39
C LEU A 53 0.12 -7.14 -6.19
N LYS A 54 -0.76 -6.25 -5.74
CA LYS A 54 -2.20 -6.44 -5.67
C LYS A 54 -2.89 -5.20 -6.22
N ARG A 55 -3.91 -5.38 -7.05
CA ARG A 55 -4.74 -4.28 -7.54
C ARG A 55 -5.74 -3.86 -6.47
N ASN A 56 -6.02 -2.57 -6.42
CA ASN A 56 -7.12 -2.05 -5.64
C ASN A 56 -8.45 -2.26 -6.41
N PRO A 57 -9.42 -3.02 -5.89
CA PRO A 57 -10.69 -3.23 -6.57
C PRO A 57 -11.49 -1.93 -6.78
N ALA A 58 -11.36 -0.96 -5.86
CA ALA A 58 -12.05 0.33 -5.93
C ALA A 58 -11.40 1.30 -6.92
N ASN A 59 -10.10 1.16 -7.19
CA ASN A 59 -9.36 2.00 -8.14
C ASN A 59 -8.44 1.15 -9.02
N PRO A 60 -8.83 0.84 -10.27
CA PRO A 60 -8.05 -0.02 -11.16
C PRO A 60 -6.64 0.51 -11.52
N ARG A 61 -6.36 1.78 -11.28
CA ARG A 61 -5.04 2.40 -11.50
C ARG A 61 -4.12 2.30 -10.28
N ASP A 62 -4.67 1.93 -9.14
CA ASP A 62 -3.94 1.86 -7.89
C ASP A 62 -3.44 0.43 -7.63
N TYR A 63 -2.13 0.30 -7.45
CA TYR A 63 -1.44 -0.96 -7.21
C TYR A 63 -0.73 -0.92 -5.87
N MET A 64 -0.97 -1.93 -5.06
CA MET A 64 -0.19 -2.15 -3.84
C MET A 64 0.98 -3.06 -4.16
N ILE A 65 2.19 -2.57 -3.98
CA ILE A 65 3.42 -3.38 -4.14
C ILE A 65 3.62 -4.20 -2.86
N LEU A 66 3.65 -5.52 -3.01
CA LEU A 66 3.77 -6.46 -1.89
C LEU A 66 5.21 -6.92 -1.67
N LYS A 67 6.02 -6.96 -2.74
CA LYS A 67 7.41 -7.44 -2.71
C LYS A 67 8.26 -6.63 -3.68
N ASP A 68 9.47 -6.31 -3.26
CA ASP A 68 10.50 -5.73 -4.12
C ASP A 68 11.63 -6.76 -4.30
N PRO A 69 11.88 -7.26 -5.53
CA PRO A 69 12.95 -8.24 -5.75
C PRO A 69 14.36 -7.66 -5.57
N GLN A 70 14.52 -6.35 -5.60
CA GLN A 70 15.81 -5.65 -5.43
C GLN A 70 16.08 -5.30 -3.96
N ARG A 71 15.03 -5.23 -3.14
CA ARG A 71 15.13 -4.90 -1.72
C ARG A 71 14.21 -5.84 -0.94
N ASN A 72 14.69 -6.34 0.19
CA ASN A 72 13.85 -7.13 1.09
C ASN A 72 12.95 -6.19 1.92
N VAL A 73 12.05 -5.48 1.24
CA VAL A 73 11.10 -4.55 1.85
C VAL A 73 9.69 -4.78 1.30
N VAL A 74 8.70 -4.47 2.11
CA VAL A 74 7.30 -4.34 1.72
C VAL A 74 6.92 -2.86 1.73
N TYR A 75 5.93 -2.48 0.95
CA TYR A 75 5.49 -1.10 0.85
C TYR A 75 4.10 -0.96 1.48
N LEU A 76 3.99 -0.10 2.50
CA LEU A 76 2.73 0.25 3.12
C LEU A 76 2.32 1.67 2.74
N LYS A 77 1.04 1.86 2.47
CA LYS A 77 0.46 3.17 2.25
C LYS A 77 0.33 3.88 3.59
N MET A 78 0.86 5.09 3.67
CA MET A 78 0.67 5.96 4.82
C MET A 78 -0.44 6.94 4.53
N TYR A 79 -1.42 6.93 5.38
CA TYR A 79 -2.48 7.92 5.37
C TYR A 79 -2.13 8.96 6.42
N GLY A 80 -2.18 10.23 6.04
CA GLY A 80 -2.17 11.31 7.01
C GLY A 80 -3.40 11.18 7.89
N MET A 81 -3.67 12.15 8.75
CA MET A 81 -4.94 12.20 9.45
C MET A 81 -6.04 12.35 8.41
N ALA A 82 -6.46 11.24 7.88
CA ALA A 82 -7.39 11.18 6.81
C ALA A 82 -8.78 11.55 7.35
N LYS A 83 -9.39 12.53 6.75
CA LYS A 83 -10.84 12.61 6.77
C LYS A 83 -11.34 11.31 6.17
N CYS A 84 -11.89 10.44 6.97
CA CYS A 84 -12.54 9.25 6.48
C CYS A 84 -13.77 9.68 5.70
N GLY A 85 -13.99 9.09 4.53
CA GLY A 85 -15.19 9.32 3.73
C GLY A 85 -16.48 8.89 4.46
N PRO A 86 -17.67 9.21 3.92
CA PRO A 86 -18.96 8.92 4.55
C PRO A 86 -19.22 7.44 4.87
N ALA A 87 -18.43 6.54 4.32
CA ALA A 87 -18.53 5.09 4.55
C ALA A 87 -17.62 4.57 5.68
N GLY A 88 -16.89 5.43 6.39
CA GLY A 88 -16.10 5.03 7.56
C GLY A 88 -14.88 4.18 7.26
N THR A 89 -14.39 4.16 6.02
CA THR A 89 -13.22 3.38 5.65
C THR A 89 -12.01 4.30 5.50
N ILE A 90 -11.02 4.16 6.39
CA ILE A 90 -9.72 4.88 6.33
C ILE A 90 -9.07 4.76 4.93
N LEU A 91 -9.42 3.75 4.17
CA LEU A 91 -8.82 3.41 2.88
C LEU A 91 -9.38 4.19 1.69
N ASP A 92 -10.41 5.00 1.88
CA ASP A 92 -10.99 5.83 0.81
C ASP A 92 -10.25 7.16 0.62
N GLY A 93 -9.34 7.48 1.53
CA GLY A 93 -8.46 8.64 1.41
C GLY A 93 -7.28 8.40 0.46
N THR A 94 -6.79 9.46 -0.15
CA THR A 94 -5.54 9.41 -0.91
C THR A 94 -4.36 9.24 0.06
N PRO A 95 -3.50 8.23 -0.13
CA PRO A 95 -2.33 8.08 0.71
C PRO A 95 -1.39 9.28 0.55
N THR A 96 -0.88 9.78 1.65
CA THR A 96 0.06 10.93 1.64
C THR A 96 1.44 10.51 1.13
N ARG A 97 1.82 9.27 1.38
CA ARG A 97 3.08 8.67 0.92
C ARG A 97 3.04 7.15 1.01
N VAL A 98 4.05 6.53 0.46
CA VAL A 98 4.29 5.08 0.56
C VAL A 98 5.62 4.87 1.26
N VAL A 99 5.62 4.02 2.27
CA VAL A 99 6.75 3.78 3.15
C VAL A 99 7.28 2.37 2.93
N PRO A 100 8.58 2.20 2.60
CA PRO A 100 9.21 0.90 2.62
C PRO A 100 9.43 0.46 4.07
N VAL A 101 8.99 -0.76 4.38
CA VAL A 101 9.06 -1.34 5.72
C VAL A 101 9.75 -2.70 5.65
N ASP A 102 10.52 -3.06 6.65
CA ASP A 102 11.08 -4.40 6.74
C ASP A 102 9.92 -5.42 6.88
N PRO A 103 9.92 -6.52 6.10
CA PRO A 103 8.87 -7.53 6.19
C PRO A 103 8.71 -8.14 7.58
N SER A 104 9.78 -8.15 8.39
CA SER A 104 9.74 -8.67 9.76
C SER A 104 8.90 -7.81 10.72
N MET A 105 8.63 -6.56 10.36
CA MET A 105 7.78 -5.66 11.14
C MET A 105 6.27 -5.85 10.85
N VAL A 106 5.92 -6.65 9.83
CA VAL A 106 4.53 -6.85 9.41
C VAL A 106 4.13 -8.29 9.63
N TYR A 107 3.39 -8.56 10.72
CA TYR A 107 3.00 -9.90 11.17
C TYR A 107 1.69 -10.39 10.54
N PHE A 108 1.15 -9.67 9.56
CA PHE A 108 -0.11 -9.95 8.88
C PHE A 108 0.06 -9.77 7.36
N PRO A 109 -0.90 -10.22 6.53
CA PRO A 109 -0.82 -10.03 5.09
C PRO A 109 -0.69 -8.55 4.71
N VAL A 110 0.37 -8.17 3.99
CA VAL A 110 0.69 -6.77 3.62
C VAL A 110 -0.49 -6.05 2.96
N GLY A 111 -1.32 -6.78 2.19
CA GLY A 111 -2.54 -6.24 1.58
C GLY A 111 -3.63 -5.82 2.56
N LYS A 112 -3.49 -6.11 3.86
CA LYS A 112 -4.36 -5.65 4.93
C LYS A 112 -3.70 -4.57 5.79
N GLY A 113 -2.48 -4.13 5.45
CA GLY A 113 -1.71 -3.17 6.21
C GLY A 113 -1.77 -1.77 5.65
N PHE A 114 -1.75 -0.81 6.55
CA PHE A 114 -1.51 0.60 6.25
C PHE A 114 -0.74 1.24 7.41
N MET A 115 -0.31 2.48 7.21
CA MET A 115 0.36 3.25 8.23
C MET A 115 -0.39 4.55 8.51
N VAL A 116 -0.32 4.99 9.76
CA VAL A 116 -0.78 6.31 10.20
C VAL A 116 0.28 6.96 11.10
N GLU A 117 0.25 8.27 11.21
CA GLU A 117 1.06 9.02 12.16
C GLU A 117 0.23 9.30 13.42
N ALA A 118 0.80 8.98 14.58
CA ALA A 118 0.18 9.25 15.87
C ALA A 118 0.07 10.75 16.12
N LYS A 119 -1.07 11.20 16.61
CA LYS A 119 -1.33 12.59 16.99
C LYS A 119 -1.86 12.65 18.41
N GLY A 120 -1.43 13.71 19.12
CA GLY A 120 -1.77 13.86 20.53
C GLY A 120 -0.89 13.01 21.44
N ASP A 121 -1.09 13.14 22.71
CA ASP A 121 -0.32 12.58 23.82
C ASP A 121 -1.12 11.61 24.69
N SER A 122 -2.37 11.31 24.31
CA SER A 122 -3.29 10.48 25.11
C SER A 122 -2.79 9.05 25.33
N MET A 123 -1.88 8.58 24.51
CA MET A 123 -1.23 7.26 24.58
C MET A 123 0.26 7.35 24.92
N GLU A 124 0.71 8.51 25.43
CA GLU A 124 2.09 8.72 25.85
C GLU A 124 2.51 7.61 26.82
N HIS A 125 3.75 7.21 26.80
CA HIS A 125 4.37 6.02 27.37
C HIS A 125 4.28 4.74 26.49
N LEU A 126 3.27 4.57 25.65
CA LEU A 126 3.17 3.45 24.71
C LEU A 126 3.37 3.92 23.26
N ILE A 127 2.76 5.04 22.93
CA ILE A 127 2.81 5.66 21.60
C ILE A 127 3.05 7.16 21.80
N SER A 128 4.12 7.65 21.21
CA SER A 128 4.47 9.09 21.27
C SER A 128 3.90 9.85 20.07
N PRO A 129 3.62 11.15 20.22
CA PRO A 129 3.24 12.00 19.10
C PRO A 129 4.25 11.90 17.95
N LYS A 130 3.77 11.76 16.72
CA LYS A 130 4.55 11.55 15.47
C LYS A 130 5.11 10.15 15.27
N ASP A 131 4.87 9.20 16.15
CA ASP A 131 5.19 7.81 15.87
C ASP A 131 4.43 7.31 14.63
N TRP A 132 5.07 6.44 13.86
CA TRP A 132 4.45 5.80 12.72
C TRP A 132 3.94 4.42 13.14
N LEU A 133 2.63 4.27 13.05
CA LEU A 133 1.93 3.05 13.44
C LEU A 133 1.66 2.20 12.22
N ILE A 134 2.00 0.91 12.31
CA ILE A 134 1.61 -0.10 11.32
C ILE A 134 0.32 -0.73 11.81
N VAL A 135 -0.73 -0.65 11.01
CA VAL A 135 -2.10 -1.03 11.38
C VAL A 135 -2.61 -2.12 10.45
N GLU A 136 -3.24 -3.17 11.01
CA GLU A 136 -3.98 -4.18 10.25
C GLU A 136 -5.45 -3.77 10.14
N THR A 137 -6.01 -3.83 8.91
CA THR A 137 -7.44 -3.61 8.67
C THR A 137 -8.26 -4.86 8.96
N ASN A 138 -9.51 -4.67 9.39
CA ASN A 138 -10.50 -5.75 9.55
C ASN A 138 -10.05 -6.87 10.49
N HIS A 139 -9.23 -6.54 11.47
CA HIS A 139 -8.93 -7.43 12.58
C HIS A 139 -9.98 -7.25 13.68
N LEU A 140 -10.53 -8.34 14.19
CA LEU A 140 -11.39 -8.29 15.38
C LEU A 140 -10.50 -8.08 16.59
N PRO A 141 -10.59 -6.95 17.30
CA PRO A 141 -9.71 -6.66 18.42
C PRO A 141 -9.96 -7.63 19.58
N LYS A 142 -8.88 -8.02 20.22
CA LYS A 142 -8.91 -8.83 21.45
C LYS A 142 -8.63 -7.94 22.66
N ASN A 143 -8.90 -8.49 23.85
CA ASN A 143 -8.59 -7.76 25.09
C ASN A 143 -7.09 -7.43 25.15
N LYS A 144 -6.75 -6.17 25.41
CA LYS A 144 -5.41 -5.56 25.42
C LYS A 144 -4.83 -5.19 24.05
N ASP A 145 -5.53 -5.37 22.95
CA ASP A 145 -5.09 -4.82 21.68
C ASP A 145 -5.18 -3.29 21.69
N VAL A 146 -4.19 -2.66 21.09
CA VAL A 146 -4.26 -1.23 20.75
C VAL A 146 -4.99 -1.11 19.42
N VAL A 147 -6.04 -0.32 19.38
CA VAL A 147 -6.88 -0.16 18.20
C VAL A 147 -6.84 1.30 17.72
N VAL A 148 -6.86 1.46 16.40
CA VAL A 148 -7.07 2.76 15.77
C VAL A 148 -8.56 2.90 15.48
N CYS A 149 -9.21 3.82 16.15
CA CYS A 149 -10.63 4.11 15.95
C CYS A 149 -10.79 5.28 14.98
N VAL A 150 -11.88 5.23 14.22
CA VAL A 150 -12.28 6.32 13.33
C VAL A 150 -13.61 6.88 13.84
N ASN A 151 -13.61 8.13 14.23
CA ASN A 151 -14.80 8.82 14.68
C ASN A 151 -15.06 10.06 13.81
N ASN A 152 -16.26 10.17 13.22
CA ASN A 152 -16.67 11.28 12.35
C ASN A 152 -15.66 11.66 11.25
N GLY A 153 -14.91 10.68 10.76
CA GLY A 153 -13.91 10.89 9.72
C GLY A 153 -12.53 11.31 10.23
N GLU A 154 -12.31 11.30 11.54
CA GLU A 154 -11.01 11.51 12.17
C GLU A 154 -10.50 10.21 12.78
N VAL A 155 -9.18 9.98 12.66
CA VAL A 155 -8.48 8.87 13.33
C VAL A 155 -8.20 9.29 14.76
N LEU A 156 -8.65 8.49 15.71
CA LEU A 156 -8.39 8.64 17.14
C LEU A 156 -7.45 7.56 17.62
#